data_663f4dc4d98c784c45bfaf51f287280c
#
_entry.id   663f4dc4d98c784c45bfaf51f287280c
#
_cell.length_a   1.000
_cell.length_b   1.000
_cell.length_c   1.000
_cell.angle_alpha   90.00
_cell.angle_beta   90.00
_cell.angle_gamma   90.00
#
_symmetry.space_group_name_H-M   'P 1'
#
loop_
_entity.id
_entity.type
_entity.pdbx_description
1 polymer ?
#
loop_
_entity_poly.entity_id
_entity_poly.type
_entity_poly.pdbx_seq_one_letter_code
_entity_poly.pdbx_strand_id
1 'polypeptide(L)'
;MKKFKLFMIVALFSLMLGFSSCNGCGKATEPQPQTDSVEVAADSVVTNAVINVENAISLDRQSMYMKVGGDYRWYETEILLPEFMDAENATSDPVMVVNIFQKVIERGNGFDTYVYKFQHFTDGTVLTDSVAGFWVENYPLEDKAIKLKYVEAWDKIQQVNFPKPHSKHVTLRNPIGPVAINTQWIFGNIKEQIWVDAVTGECTNSNPAFPEEKGFKMPLGEWP
;
A
#
# COMPACT_ATOMS: atom_id res chain seq x y z
N MET A 1 27.31 -20.80 42.86
CA MET A 1 28.59 -20.22 42.42
C MET A 1 29.06 -21.00 41.19
N LYS A 2 28.87 -20.53 39.98
CA LYS A 2 29.46 -21.05 38.74
C LYS A 2 29.94 -19.86 37.91
N LYS A 3 31.27 -19.80 37.73
CA LYS A 3 32.01 -18.74 37.03
C LYS A 3 31.82 -18.91 35.53
N PHE A 4 31.33 -17.91 34.83
CA PHE A 4 31.36 -17.83 33.37
C PHE A 4 32.62 -17.13 32.90
N LYS A 5 33.38 -17.81 32.07
CA LYS A 5 34.63 -17.31 31.48
C LYS A 5 34.26 -16.48 30.23
N LEU A 6 34.73 -15.26 30.26
CA LEU A 6 34.73 -14.30 29.16
C LEU A 6 35.81 -14.70 28.14
N PHE A 7 35.41 -14.99 26.89
CA PHE A 7 36.36 -15.15 25.78
C PHE A 7 36.39 -13.88 24.96
N MET A 8 37.50 -13.18 25.09
CA MET A 8 37.85 -11.98 24.32
C MET A 8 38.62 -12.44 23.08
N ILE A 9 38.06 -12.23 21.87
CA ILE A 9 38.80 -12.41 20.62
C ILE A 9 39.04 -11.02 20.05
N VAL A 10 40.29 -10.58 20.15
CA VAL A 10 40.86 -9.40 19.51
C VAL A 10 41.39 -9.87 18.15
N ALA A 11 40.85 -9.36 17.05
CA ALA A 11 41.43 -9.49 15.73
C ALA A 11 41.92 -8.12 15.25
N LEU A 12 43.25 -7.94 15.35
CA LEU A 12 43.99 -6.87 14.67
C LEU A 12 43.94 -7.12 13.16
N PHE A 13 43.56 -6.10 12.40
CA PHE A 13 43.92 -6.02 10.99
C PHE A 13 44.65 -4.70 10.71
N SER A 14 45.85 -4.91 10.21
CA SER A 14 46.92 -3.94 10.01
C SER A 14 46.64 -2.97 8.85
N LEU A 15 47.05 -1.75 9.07
CA LEU A 15 47.28 -0.68 8.07
C LEU A 15 48.21 -1.15 6.94
N MET A 16 47.86 -0.84 5.70
CA MET A 16 48.84 -0.63 4.63
C MET A 16 48.59 0.76 4.03
N LEU A 17 49.42 1.69 4.42
CA LEU A 17 49.61 2.99 3.76
C LEU A 17 50.50 2.79 2.52
N GLY A 18 50.02 3.14 1.37
CA GLY A 18 50.80 3.28 0.13
C GLY A 18 50.69 4.72 -0.37
N PHE A 19 51.67 5.55 -0.01
CA PHE A 19 51.88 6.84 -0.65
C PHE A 19 52.61 6.63 -1.99
N SER A 20 52.02 7.07 -3.08
CA SER A 20 52.74 7.35 -4.29
C SER A 20 52.45 8.77 -4.73
N SER A 21 53.48 9.60 -4.58
CA SER A 21 53.56 10.96 -5.08
C SER A 21 53.99 10.96 -6.53
N CYS A 22 53.26 11.63 -7.41
CA CYS A 22 53.78 12.12 -8.67
C CYS A 22 53.23 13.51 -8.96
N ASN A 23 54.13 14.48 -8.91
CA ASN A 23 53.96 15.84 -9.45
C ASN A 23 53.83 15.80 -10.97
N GLY A 24 52.80 16.46 -11.49
CA GLY A 24 52.61 16.72 -12.92
C GLY A 24 51.66 17.89 -13.09
N CYS A 25 52.25 19.08 -13.29
CA CYS A 25 51.57 20.30 -13.60
C CYS A 25 50.93 20.20 -15.01
N GLY A 26 49.60 20.24 -15.12
CA GLY A 26 48.88 20.24 -16.39
C GLY A 26 47.51 20.89 -16.22
N LYS A 27 47.30 21.93 -17.03
CA LYS A 27 46.14 22.85 -17.04
C LYS A 27 44.81 22.15 -16.88
N ALA A 28 43.98 22.73 -15.98
CA ALA A 28 42.58 22.41 -15.79
C ALA A 28 41.79 22.56 -17.11
N THR A 29 41.28 21.46 -17.61
CA THR A 29 40.16 21.40 -18.56
C THR A 29 39.02 20.77 -17.79
N GLU A 30 37.98 21.56 -17.63
CA GLU A 30 36.74 21.20 -16.99
C GLU A 30 36.10 19.99 -17.71
N PRO A 31 35.80 18.88 -17.07
CA PRO A 31 35.09 17.79 -17.72
C PRO A 31 33.64 18.17 -17.90
N GLN A 32 33.24 18.38 -19.15
CA GLN A 32 31.83 18.37 -19.53
C GLN A 32 31.21 17.02 -19.11
N PRO A 33 30.00 17.01 -18.56
CA PRO A 33 29.28 15.79 -18.35
C PRO A 33 28.90 15.17 -19.70
N GLN A 34 29.53 14.04 -20.04
CA GLN A 34 29.06 13.18 -21.11
C GLN A 34 27.70 12.63 -20.68
N THR A 35 26.68 13.18 -21.30
CA THR A 35 25.36 12.56 -21.33
C THR A 35 25.45 11.39 -22.30
N ASP A 36 25.81 10.21 -21.81
CA ASP A 36 25.56 8.98 -22.53
C ASP A 36 24.03 8.80 -22.62
N SER A 37 23.47 9.36 -23.68
CA SER A 37 22.15 8.99 -24.15
C SER A 37 22.20 7.54 -24.62
N VAL A 38 21.87 6.63 -23.73
CA VAL A 38 21.51 5.27 -24.11
C VAL A 38 20.22 5.40 -24.91
N GLU A 39 20.36 5.33 -26.21
CA GLU A 39 19.26 5.19 -27.14
C GLU A 39 18.67 3.78 -26.94
N VAL A 40 17.74 3.68 -25.96
CA VAL A 40 16.91 2.50 -25.77
C VAL A 40 15.98 2.47 -26.96
N ALA A 41 16.18 1.50 -27.83
CA ALA A 41 15.30 1.21 -28.95
C ALA A 41 13.87 1.04 -28.42
N ALA A 42 13.07 2.08 -28.57
CA ALA A 42 11.66 2.09 -28.24
C ALA A 42 10.90 1.39 -29.36
N ASP A 43 10.77 0.08 -29.25
CA ASP A 43 9.71 -0.65 -29.95
C ASP A 43 9.22 -1.83 -29.09
N SER A 44 8.91 -1.54 -27.82
CA SER A 44 8.04 -2.37 -27.01
C SER A 44 6.64 -1.78 -27.15
N VAL A 45 5.77 -2.45 -27.88
CA VAL A 45 4.32 -2.26 -27.78
C VAL A 45 3.99 -2.41 -26.30
N VAL A 46 3.76 -1.29 -25.62
CA VAL A 46 3.26 -1.30 -24.23
C VAL A 46 1.84 -1.86 -24.31
N THR A 47 1.72 -3.16 -24.20
CA THR A 47 0.44 -3.80 -23.98
C THR A 47 0.04 -3.40 -22.56
N ASN A 48 -0.90 -2.45 -22.45
CA ASN A 48 -1.54 -2.14 -21.17
C ASN A 48 -2.13 -3.43 -20.61
N ALA A 49 -1.42 -4.07 -19.70
CA ALA A 49 -1.88 -5.28 -19.06
C ALA A 49 -2.92 -4.90 -18.00
N VAL A 50 -4.04 -5.63 -17.97
CA VAL A 50 -5.01 -5.48 -16.89
C VAL A 50 -4.36 -5.94 -15.58
N ILE A 51 -4.38 -5.07 -14.56
CA ILE A 51 -3.85 -5.41 -13.24
C ILE A 51 -4.85 -6.36 -12.56
N ASN A 52 -4.41 -7.58 -12.27
CA ASN A 52 -5.20 -8.49 -11.44
C ASN A 52 -4.97 -8.15 -9.96
N VAL A 53 -5.99 -7.64 -9.29
CA VAL A 53 -5.94 -7.13 -7.91
C VAL A 53 -5.53 -8.22 -6.92
N GLU A 54 -6.16 -9.40 -6.99
CA GLU A 54 -5.89 -10.51 -6.08
C GLU A 54 -4.48 -11.07 -6.26
N ASN A 55 -4.00 -11.09 -7.49
CA ASN A 55 -2.62 -11.52 -7.77
C ASN A 55 -1.61 -10.51 -7.22
N ALA A 56 -1.85 -9.21 -7.39
CA ALA A 56 -1.01 -8.15 -6.82
C ALA A 56 -0.95 -8.27 -5.28
N ILE A 57 -2.09 -8.44 -4.60
CA ILE A 57 -2.16 -8.66 -3.15
C ILE A 57 -1.34 -9.89 -2.75
N SER A 58 -1.52 -11.01 -3.45
CA SER A 58 -0.82 -12.27 -3.13
C SER A 58 0.68 -12.16 -3.28
N LEU A 59 1.16 -11.54 -4.36
CA LEU A 59 2.58 -11.34 -4.64
C LEU A 59 3.23 -10.42 -3.61
N ASP A 60 2.54 -9.34 -3.22
CA ASP A 60 3.07 -8.39 -2.26
C ASP A 60 3.14 -8.98 -0.85
N ARG A 61 2.14 -9.73 -0.44
CA ARG A 61 2.15 -10.46 0.84
C ARG A 61 3.31 -11.45 0.89
N GLN A 62 3.54 -12.20 -0.19
CA GLN A 62 4.68 -13.11 -0.29
C GLN A 62 6.00 -12.33 -0.25
N SER A 63 6.11 -11.20 -0.98
CA SER A 63 7.29 -10.36 -1.00
C SER A 63 7.61 -9.77 0.36
N MET A 64 6.60 -9.30 1.12
CA MET A 64 6.77 -8.81 2.48
C MET A 64 7.29 -9.90 3.41
N TYR A 65 6.69 -11.09 3.37
CA TYR A 65 7.14 -12.20 4.19
C TYR A 65 8.61 -12.58 3.93
N MET A 66 9.01 -12.64 2.65
CA MET A 66 10.36 -13.03 2.25
C MET A 66 11.41 -11.95 2.51
N LYS A 67 11.10 -10.66 2.32
CA LYS A 67 12.07 -9.57 2.39
C LYS A 67 12.27 -9.01 3.79
N VAL A 68 11.22 -8.93 4.59
CA VAL A 68 11.22 -8.19 5.88
C VAL A 68 10.79 -9.05 7.07
N GLY A 69 10.49 -10.32 6.83
CA GLY A 69 10.13 -11.30 7.87
C GLY A 69 8.79 -10.94 8.54
N GLY A 70 7.81 -11.65 8.50
CA GLY A 70 6.45 -11.70 9.03
C GLY A 70 5.88 -10.63 10.00
N ASP A 71 6.67 -9.58 10.29
CA ASP A 71 6.28 -8.53 11.25
C ASP A 71 5.34 -7.47 10.66
N TYR A 72 5.35 -7.32 9.33
CA TYR A 72 4.43 -6.44 8.63
C TYR A 72 3.10 -7.13 8.38
N ARG A 73 2.02 -6.42 8.66
CA ARG A 73 0.65 -6.87 8.41
C ARG A 73 0.03 -6.08 7.29
N TRP A 74 -0.78 -6.73 6.46
CA TRP A 74 -1.55 -6.08 5.40
C TRP A 74 -2.76 -5.36 6.02
N TYR A 75 -2.94 -4.08 5.69
CA TYR A 75 -3.99 -3.23 6.26
C TYR A 75 -5.00 -2.74 5.23
N GLU A 76 -4.52 -2.47 4.01
CA GLU A 76 -5.36 -1.81 3.02
C GLU A 76 -4.88 -2.13 1.60
N THR A 77 -5.83 -2.17 0.67
CA THR A 77 -5.57 -2.10 -0.77
C THR A 77 -6.36 -0.94 -1.34
N GLU A 78 -5.68 -0.02 -1.99
CA GLU A 78 -6.27 1.09 -2.74
C GLU A 78 -6.23 0.79 -4.23
N ILE A 79 -7.31 1.09 -4.93
CA ILE A 79 -7.46 0.87 -6.37
C ILE A 79 -7.84 2.20 -7.00
N LEU A 80 -7.15 2.57 -8.07
CA LEU A 80 -7.49 3.71 -8.91
C LEU A 80 -8.03 3.23 -10.25
N LEU A 81 -9.23 3.71 -10.59
CA LEU A 81 -9.89 3.44 -11.86
C LEU A 81 -9.51 4.47 -12.93
N PRO A 82 -9.57 4.14 -14.22
CA PRO A 82 -9.31 5.08 -15.30
C PRO A 82 -10.36 6.19 -15.36
N GLU A 83 -11.63 5.84 -15.13
CA GLU A 83 -12.77 6.73 -15.22
C GLU A 83 -13.55 6.81 -13.89
N PHE A 84 -14.39 7.82 -13.72
CA PHE A 84 -15.31 7.92 -12.59
C PHE A 84 -16.35 6.80 -12.66
N MET A 85 -16.78 6.27 -11.50
CA MET A 85 -17.71 5.13 -11.43
C MET A 85 -19.10 5.44 -11.97
N ASP A 86 -19.49 6.71 -11.99
CA ASP A 86 -20.75 7.20 -12.56
C ASP A 86 -20.66 7.52 -14.06
N ALA A 87 -19.49 7.34 -14.68
CA ALA A 87 -19.33 7.51 -16.12
C ALA A 87 -19.98 6.35 -16.90
N GLU A 88 -20.51 6.64 -18.09
CA GLU A 88 -21.17 5.65 -18.96
C GLU A 88 -20.25 4.51 -19.38
N ASN A 89 -18.94 4.81 -19.53
CA ASN A 89 -17.91 3.87 -19.95
C ASN A 89 -17.05 3.37 -18.77
N ALA A 90 -17.51 3.51 -17.53
CA ALA A 90 -16.78 3.04 -16.36
C ALA A 90 -16.50 1.52 -16.42
N THR A 91 -15.26 1.14 -16.16
CA THR A 91 -14.82 -0.26 -16.13
C THR A 91 -14.24 -0.61 -14.77
N SER A 92 -14.17 -1.91 -14.50
CA SER A 92 -13.50 -2.42 -13.29
C SER A 92 -11.98 -2.51 -13.43
N ASP A 93 -11.40 -2.24 -14.60
CA ASP A 93 -9.98 -2.44 -14.85
C ASP A 93 -9.14 -1.34 -14.20
N PRO A 94 -8.31 -1.65 -13.17
CA PRO A 94 -7.53 -0.65 -12.49
C PRO A 94 -6.40 -0.08 -13.36
N VAL A 95 -6.11 1.21 -13.20
CA VAL A 95 -4.87 1.81 -13.71
C VAL A 95 -3.74 1.78 -12.68
N MET A 96 -4.09 1.64 -11.40
CA MET A 96 -3.13 1.48 -10.32
C MET A 96 -3.75 0.67 -9.17
N VAL A 97 -2.93 -0.18 -8.55
CA VAL A 97 -3.27 -0.88 -7.30
C VAL A 97 -2.16 -0.63 -6.29
N VAL A 98 -2.51 -0.20 -5.09
CA VAL A 98 -1.57 0.05 -3.99
C VAL A 98 -1.90 -0.85 -2.82
N ASN A 99 -0.97 -1.72 -2.43
CA ASN A 99 -1.09 -2.53 -1.23
C ASN A 99 -0.27 -1.92 -0.09
N ILE A 100 -0.90 -1.75 1.08
CA ILE A 100 -0.34 -1.06 2.24
C ILE A 100 -0.15 -2.07 3.37
N PHE A 101 1.09 -2.17 3.83
CA PHE A 101 1.52 -2.99 4.95
C PHE A 101 2.06 -2.11 6.06
N GLN A 102 1.78 -2.48 7.29
CA GLN A 102 2.26 -1.74 8.46
C GLN A 102 2.89 -2.69 9.48
N LYS A 103 3.96 -2.21 10.09
CA LYS A 103 4.56 -2.78 11.28
C LYS A 103 4.50 -1.78 12.41
N VAL A 104 4.09 -2.24 13.59
CA VAL A 104 4.07 -1.47 14.83
C VAL A 104 5.08 -2.08 15.78
N ILE A 105 5.99 -1.27 16.28
CA ILE A 105 6.99 -1.67 17.29
C ILE A 105 6.71 -0.90 18.57
N GLU A 106 6.35 -1.61 19.62
CA GLU A 106 6.18 -1.03 20.95
C GLU A 106 7.55 -0.66 21.54
N ARG A 107 7.71 0.58 21.99
CA ARG A 107 8.94 1.07 22.64
C ARG A 107 8.60 1.90 23.87
N GLY A 108 8.79 1.31 25.04
CA GLY A 108 8.63 2.04 26.30
C GLY A 108 7.29 2.74 26.44
N ASN A 109 7.26 4.05 26.23
CA ASN A 109 6.06 4.87 26.37
C ASN A 109 5.38 5.21 25.03
N GLY A 110 5.70 4.52 23.94
CA GLY A 110 5.14 4.84 22.62
C GLY A 110 5.29 3.71 21.61
N PHE A 111 4.93 4.02 20.36
CA PHE A 111 5.00 3.10 19.25
C PHE A 111 5.81 3.73 18.11
N ASP A 112 6.70 2.95 17.51
CA ASP A 112 7.26 3.26 16.20
C ASP A 112 6.41 2.55 15.15
N THR A 113 5.98 3.26 14.12
CA THR A 113 5.24 2.71 13.00
C THR A 113 6.05 2.81 11.72
N TYR A 114 5.97 1.78 10.92
CA TYR A 114 6.60 1.72 9.62
C TYR A 114 5.55 1.24 8.61
N VAL A 115 5.35 2.00 7.55
CA VAL A 115 4.46 1.65 6.46
C VAL A 115 5.28 1.30 5.23
N TYR A 116 4.92 0.21 4.58
CA TYR A 116 5.48 -0.24 3.32
C TYR A 116 4.37 -0.32 2.28
N LYS A 117 4.62 0.24 1.09
CA LYS A 117 3.65 0.29 0.00
C LYS A 117 4.22 -0.38 -1.24
N PHE A 118 3.37 -1.14 -1.93
CA PHE A 118 3.62 -1.61 -3.29
C PHE A 118 2.60 -0.94 -4.21
N GLN A 119 3.07 -0.37 -5.31
CA GLN A 119 2.24 0.32 -6.29
C GLN A 119 2.42 -0.37 -7.64
N HIS A 120 1.37 -1.00 -8.13
CA HIS A 120 1.33 -1.69 -9.42
C HIS A 120 0.67 -0.80 -10.47
N PHE A 121 1.27 -0.75 -11.65
CA PHE A 121 0.78 0.03 -12.79
C PHE A 121 0.48 -0.86 -13.99
N THR A 122 -0.30 -0.36 -14.95
CA THR A 122 -0.73 -1.10 -16.15
C THR A 122 0.40 -1.45 -17.11
N ASP A 123 1.54 -0.78 -17.03
CA ASP A 123 2.76 -1.09 -17.77
C ASP A 123 3.58 -2.25 -17.16
N GLY A 124 3.09 -2.84 -16.06
CA GLY A 124 3.77 -3.88 -15.31
C GLY A 124 4.80 -3.37 -14.31
N THR A 125 5.01 -2.05 -14.21
CA THR A 125 5.90 -1.45 -13.21
C THR A 125 5.36 -1.67 -11.80
N VAL A 126 6.25 -2.02 -10.87
CA VAL A 126 5.95 -2.09 -9.44
C VAL A 126 6.90 -1.18 -8.68
N LEU A 127 6.37 -0.10 -8.13
CA LEU A 127 7.13 0.79 -7.23
C LEU A 127 6.93 0.36 -5.78
N THR A 128 7.98 0.55 -4.98
CA THR A 128 7.92 0.30 -3.54
C THR A 128 8.35 1.55 -2.78
N ASP A 129 7.65 1.84 -1.70
CA ASP A 129 7.94 2.95 -0.82
C ASP A 129 7.83 2.53 0.64
N SER A 130 8.63 3.13 1.52
CA SER A 130 8.58 2.89 2.95
C SER A 130 8.67 4.20 3.72
N VAL A 131 7.72 4.41 4.63
CA VAL A 131 7.61 5.63 5.43
C VAL A 131 7.62 5.25 6.92
N ALA A 132 8.51 5.89 7.68
CA ALA A 132 8.54 5.78 9.14
C ALA A 132 7.65 6.88 9.77
N GLY A 133 7.02 6.54 10.89
CA GLY A 133 6.19 7.49 11.64
C GLY A 133 4.80 7.73 11.06
N PHE A 134 4.42 7.03 10.00
CA PHE A 134 3.07 7.07 9.46
C PHE A 134 2.19 6.01 10.14
N TRP A 135 0.94 6.36 10.44
CA TRP A 135 -0.04 5.46 11.03
C TRP A 135 -1.19 5.19 10.07
N VAL A 136 -1.52 3.91 9.84
CA VAL A 136 -2.72 3.50 9.11
C VAL A 136 -3.80 3.18 10.15
N GLU A 137 -4.82 3.99 10.21
CA GLU A 137 -5.93 3.85 11.18
C GLU A 137 -6.94 2.78 10.75
N ASN A 138 -6.47 1.54 10.62
CA ASN A 138 -7.29 0.38 10.24
C ASN A 138 -6.92 -0.83 11.09
N TYR A 139 -7.71 -1.90 10.97
CA TYR A 139 -7.33 -3.22 11.47
C TYR A 139 -6.67 -4.04 10.35
N PRO A 140 -5.71 -4.93 10.68
CA PRO A 140 -5.07 -5.77 9.67
C PRO A 140 -6.07 -6.71 8.99
N LEU A 141 -5.91 -6.87 7.68
CA LEU A 141 -6.75 -7.71 6.84
C LEU A 141 -6.39 -9.21 6.90
N GLU A 142 -5.18 -9.52 7.35
CA GLU A 142 -4.60 -10.87 7.27
C GLU A 142 -5.42 -11.94 7.99
N ASP A 143 -6.07 -11.57 9.09
CA ASP A 143 -6.87 -12.48 9.92
C ASP A 143 -8.34 -12.58 9.45
N LYS A 144 -8.70 -11.87 8.38
CA LYS A 144 -10.06 -11.86 7.83
C LYS A 144 -10.18 -12.69 6.58
N ALA A 145 -11.24 -13.46 6.50
CA ALA A 145 -11.56 -14.21 5.28
C ALA A 145 -12.20 -13.25 4.27
N ILE A 146 -11.50 -12.97 3.17
CA ILE A 146 -12.04 -12.24 2.02
C ILE A 146 -12.53 -13.29 1.03
N LYS A 147 -13.84 -13.38 0.84
CA LYS A 147 -14.46 -14.36 -0.07
C LYS A 147 -14.82 -13.74 -1.41
N LEU A 148 -15.20 -12.47 -1.39
CA LEU A 148 -15.61 -11.73 -2.58
C LEU A 148 -14.42 -11.03 -3.19
N LYS A 149 -14.08 -11.37 -4.42
CA LYS A 149 -13.02 -10.75 -5.21
C LYS A 149 -13.42 -9.34 -5.65
N TYR A 150 -12.43 -8.55 -6.04
CA TYR A 150 -12.65 -7.17 -6.49
C TYR A 150 -13.68 -7.06 -7.63
N VAL A 151 -13.51 -7.88 -8.68
CA VAL A 151 -14.43 -7.85 -9.84
C VAL A 151 -15.85 -8.26 -9.42
N GLU A 152 -15.99 -9.23 -8.53
CA GLU A 152 -17.30 -9.65 -8.02
C GLU A 152 -17.96 -8.55 -7.18
N ALA A 153 -17.15 -7.78 -6.39
CA ALA A 153 -17.63 -6.62 -5.65
C ALA A 153 -18.07 -5.48 -6.60
N TRP A 154 -17.33 -5.25 -7.68
CA TRP A 154 -17.73 -4.33 -8.74
C TRP A 154 -19.07 -4.72 -9.35
N ASP A 155 -19.26 -5.99 -9.69
CA ASP A 155 -20.52 -6.49 -10.24
C ASP A 155 -21.69 -6.30 -9.26
N LYS A 156 -21.43 -6.44 -7.95
CA LYS A 156 -22.45 -6.16 -6.92
C LYS A 156 -22.91 -4.71 -6.95
N ILE A 157 -22.00 -3.75 -7.02
CA ILE A 157 -22.41 -2.33 -7.08
C ILE A 157 -23.15 -1.97 -8.36
N GLN A 158 -22.98 -2.73 -9.46
CA GLN A 158 -23.76 -2.52 -10.68
C GLN A 158 -25.21 -3.01 -10.54
N GLN A 159 -25.47 -3.95 -9.64
CA GLN A 159 -26.78 -4.57 -9.45
C GLN A 159 -27.66 -3.82 -8.43
N VAL A 160 -27.07 -2.98 -7.57
CA VAL A 160 -27.83 -2.24 -6.56
C VAL A 160 -28.33 -0.91 -7.11
N ASN A 161 -29.48 -0.47 -6.61
CA ASN A 161 -30.09 0.80 -7.00
C ASN A 161 -29.59 1.97 -6.11
N PHE A 162 -28.26 2.05 -5.92
CA PHE A 162 -27.64 3.20 -5.29
C PHE A 162 -27.03 4.13 -6.35
N PRO A 163 -27.03 5.45 -6.14
CA PRO A 163 -26.29 6.36 -6.99
C PRO A 163 -24.81 5.96 -7.02
N LYS A 164 -24.23 5.89 -8.22
CA LYS A 164 -22.80 5.58 -8.34
C LYS A 164 -21.98 6.78 -7.85
N PRO A 165 -20.93 6.55 -7.04
CA PRO A 165 -20.08 7.62 -6.55
C PRO A 165 -19.33 8.33 -7.70
N HIS A 166 -19.28 9.66 -7.67
CA HIS A 166 -18.39 10.43 -8.54
C HIS A 166 -16.96 10.34 -8.01
N SER A 167 -16.35 9.17 -8.20
CA SER A 167 -15.01 8.84 -7.70
C SER A 167 -14.34 7.79 -8.59
N LYS A 168 -13.00 7.78 -8.59
CA LYS A 168 -12.16 6.76 -9.23
C LYS A 168 -11.54 5.80 -8.21
N HIS A 169 -11.84 5.98 -6.92
CA HIS A 169 -11.18 5.26 -5.85
C HIS A 169 -12.03 4.11 -5.32
N VAL A 170 -11.38 2.95 -5.15
CA VAL A 170 -11.92 1.82 -4.42
C VAL A 170 -10.90 1.43 -3.34
N THR A 171 -11.38 1.10 -2.16
CA THR A 171 -10.52 0.70 -1.04
C THR A 171 -11.02 -0.62 -0.45
N LEU A 172 -10.11 -1.56 -0.20
CA LEU A 172 -10.38 -2.74 0.60
C LEU A 172 -9.75 -2.55 1.98
N ARG A 173 -10.56 -2.59 3.04
CA ARG A 173 -10.07 -2.46 4.41
C ARG A 173 -11.04 -2.99 5.46
N ASN A 174 -10.55 -3.15 6.69
CA ASN A 174 -11.39 -3.33 7.87
C ASN A 174 -11.75 -1.94 8.43
N PRO A 175 -12.99 -1.47 8.31
CA PRO A 175 -13.38 -0.17 8.83
C PRO A 175 -13.31 -0.12 10.35
N ILE A 176 -12.89 1.03 10.88
CA ILE A 176 -12.97 1.33 12.31
C ILE A 176 -14.35 1.87 12.61
N GLY A 177 -14.95 1.40 13.67
CA GLY A 177 -16.25 1.86 14.14
C GLY A 177 -16.69 1.17 15.42
N PRO A 178 -17.82 1.58 16.02
CA PRO A 178 -18.32 1.02 17.26
C PRO A 178 -18.82 -0.43 17.11
N VAL A 179 -19.12 -0.85 15.89
CA VAL A 179 -19.56 -2.23 15.58
C VAL A 179 -18.48 -2.95 14.79
N ALA A 180 -18.10 -4.12 15.28
CA ALA A 180 -17.18 -4.99 14.53
C ALA A 180 -17.91 -5.58 13.32
N ILE A 181 -17.39 -5.31 12.13
CA ILE A 181 -17.92 -5.78 10.85
C ILE A 181 -16.84 -6.50 10.05
N ASN A 182 -17.27 -7.17 8.98
CA ASN A 182 -16.36 -7.80 8.03
C ASN A 182 -15.54 -6.75 7.27
N THR A 183 -14.48 -7.20 6.62
CA THR A 183 -13.73 -6.43 5.62
C THR A 183 -14.67 -5.92 4.54
N GLN A 184 -14.46 -4.69 4.08
CA GLN A 184 -15.31 -4.02 3.12
C GLN A 184 -14.53 -3.61 1.87
N TRP A 185 -15.12 -3.84 0.71
CA TRP A 185 -14.82 -3.10 -0.50
C TRP A 185 -15.60 -1.78 -0.46
N ILE A 186 -14.90 -0.65 -0.49
CA ILE A 186 -15.47 0.69 -0.37
C ILE A 186 -15.27 1.39 -1.70
N PHE A 187 -16.36 1.59 -2.43
CA PHE A 187 -16.38 2.29 -3.71
C PHE A 187 -16.76 3.74 -3.46
N GLY A 188 -15.86 4.66 -3.80
CA GLY A 188 -16.13 6.08 -3.64
C GLY A 188 -15.18 6.81 -2.70
N ASN A 189 -15.58 7.99 -2.30
CA ASN A 189 -14.87 8.88 -1.37
C ASN A 189 -15.72 9.15 -0.11
N ILE A 190 -15.20 9.95 0.82
CA ILE A 190 -15.86 10.22 2.12
C ILE A 190 -17.31 10.73 1.99
N LYS A 191 -17.66 11.41 0.89
CA LYS A 191 -18.98 12.01 0.71
C LYS A 191 -20.00 11.06 0.10
N GLU A 192 -19.52 10.20 -0.80
CA GLU A 192 -20.37 9.30 -1.60
C GLU A 192 -19.69 7.94 -1.64
N GLN A 193 -20.27 6.96 -0.97
CA GLN A 193 -19.70 5.62 -0.87
C GLN A 193 -20.75 4.55 -1.05
N ILE A 194 -20.34 3.45 -1.71
CA ILE A 194 -21.04 2.16 -1.65
C ILE A 194 -20.07 1.18 -0.97
N TRP A 195 -20.55 0.54 0.08
CA TRP A 195 -19.83 -0.45 0.86
C TRP A 195 -20.32 -1.84 0.47
N VAL A 196 -19.40 -2.74 0.19
CA VAL A 196 -19.71 -4.12 -0.14
C VAL A 196 -18.98 -5.02 0.84
N ASP A 197 -19.72 -5.77 1.62
CA ASP A 197 -19.16 -6.74 2.56
C ASP A 197 -18.37 -7.81 1.79
N ALA A 198 -17.07 -7.90 2.03
CA ALA A 198 -16.16 -8.80 1.31
C ALA A 198 -16.35 -10.29 1.66
N VAL A 199 -17.26 -10.61 2.58
CA VAL A 199 -17.62 -11.99 2.97
C VAL A 199 -18.98 -12.38 2.46
N THR A 200 -19.99 -11.51 2.61
CA THR A 200 -21.40 -11.79 2.28
C THR A 200 -21.83 -11.23 0.93
N GLY A 201 -21.16 -10.18 0.43
CA GLY A 201 -21.55 -9.45 -0.76
C GLY A 201 -22.74 -8.49 -0.54
N GLU A 202 -23.12 -8.24 0.71
CA GLU A 202 -24.16 -7.26 1.04
C GLU A 202 -23.65 -5.84 0.73
N CYS A 203 -24.53 -5.03 0.13
CA CYS A 203 -24.21 -3.66 -0.26
C CYS A 203 -24.98 -2.67 0.60
N THR A 204 -24.28 -1.62 1.08
CA THR A 204 -24.88 -0.49 1.79
C THR A 204 -24.31 0.84 1.24
N ASN A 205 -25.07 1.92 1.39
CA ASN A 205 -24.64 3.27 1.00
C ASN A 205 -24.22 4.13 2.20
N SER A 206 -24.08 3.51 3.36
CA SER A 206 -23.57 4.13 4.60
C SER A 206 -22.53 3.21 5.23
N ASN A 207 -21.65 3.78 6.08
CA ASN A 207 -20.65 3.01 6.79
C ASN A 207 -21.32 2.01 7.76
N PRO A 208 -21.24 0.69 7.50
CA PRO A 208 -21.92 -0.30 8.33
C PRO A 208 -21.32 -0.45 9.73
N ALA A 209 -20.09 0.06 9.96
CA ALA A 209 -19.50 0.12 11.29
C ALA A 209 -20.12 1.20 12.19
N PHE A 210 -20.90 2.11 11.59
CA PHE A 210 -21.70 3.14 12.29
C PHE A 210 -23.16 3.00 11.86
N PRO A 211 -23.88 1.95 12.31
CA PRO A 211 -25.27 1.80 11.97
C PRO A 211 -26.01 3.04 12.47
N GLU A 212 -26.84 3.60 11.60
CA GLU A 212 -27.75 4.70 12.00
C GLU A 212 -28.71 4.16 13.08
N GLU A 213 -28.33 4.29 14.32
CA GLU A 213 -29.32 4.23 15.39
C GLU A 213 -30.32 5.36 15.15
N LYS A 214 -31.59 5.01 15.03
CA LYS A 214 -32.67 6.00 14.88
C LYS A 214 -32.55 7.01 16.01
N GLY A 215 -31.93 8.16 15.76
CA GLY A 215 -31.74 9.24 16.71
C GLY A 215 -30.33 9.60 17.10
N PHE A 216 -29.30 8.84 16.72
CA PHE A 216 -27.92 9.25 16.94
C PHE A 216 -27.50 10.22 15.83
N LYS A 217 -27.75 11.50 16.05
CA LYS A 217 -27.06 12.56 15.32
C LYS A 217 -25.67 12.63 15.91
N MET A 218 -24.66 12.27 15.13
CA MET A 218 -23.28 12.61 15.53
C MET A 218 -23.25 14.09 15.88
N PRO A 219 -22.82 14.48 17.09
CA PRO A 219 -22.59 15.87 17.38
C PRO A 219 -21.52 16.30 16.37
N LEU A 220 -21.85 17.26 15.52
CA LEU A 220 -20.87 18.01 14.73
C LEU A 220 -20.01 18.76 15.76
N GLY A 221 -19.07 18.05 16.38
CA GLY A 221 -18.10 18.62 17.28
C GLY A 221 -17.22 19.54 16.42
N GLU A 222 -17.28 20.81 16.70
CA GLU A 222 -16.21 21.73 16.31
C GLU A 222 -14.93 21.18 16.91
N TRP A 223 -14.03 20.73 16.05
CA TRP A 223 -12.69 20.35 16.48
C TRP A 223 -11.97 21.63 16.92
N PRO A 224 -11.30 21.63 18.11
CA PRO A 224 -10.56 22.77 18.61
C PRO A 224 -9.38 23.15 17.72
#